data_4fafffd7e988e92c52b0e7de5bfc2bee
#
_entry.id   4fafffd7e988e92c52b0e7de5bfc2bee
#
_cell.length_a   1.000
_cell.length_b   1.000
_cell.length_c   1.000
_cell.angle_alpha   90.00
_cell.angle_beta   90.00
_cell.angle_gamma   90.00
#
_symmetry.space_group_name_H-M   'P 1'
#
loop_
_entity.id
_entity.type
_entity.pdbx_description
1 polymer ?
#
loop_
_entity_poly.entity_id
_entity_poly.type
_entity_poly.pdbx_seq_one_letter_code
_entity_poly.pdbx_strand_id
1 'polypeptide(L)'
;MQLPTNNFRMVRVYDNIIPDGVCSDLIELFENSSQQQEYVNNNSTPCFTQLNINQYYPDAVKSLVGFTRKAYGNYCDDTKNPYIPQFKQLEEFRVKRYLTNREERFDEHVDVTDYASARRGLAFLFYLNDNDGD
;
A
#
# COMPACT_ATOMS: atom_id res chain seq x y z
N MET A 1 -8.94 28.46 -9.69
CA MET A 1 -7.59 28.40 -9.10
C MET A 1 -6.89 27.20 -9.68
N GLN A 2 -5.87 27.41 -10.50
CA GLN A 2 -5.03 26.29 -10.90
C GLN A 2 -4.21 25.88 -9.65
N LEU A 3 -4.44 24.66 -9.19
CA LEU A 3 -3.56 24.06 -8.20
C LEU A 3 -2.14 24.00 -8.79
N PRO A 4 -1.11 24.31 -7.99
CA PRO A 4 0.25 24.24 -8.50
C PRO A 4 0.52 22.84 -9.03
N THR A 5 0.79 22.76 -10.32
CA THR A 5 1.01 21.51 -11.07
C THR A 5 2.13 20.63 -10.52
N ASN A 6 2.92 21.14 -9.58
CA ASN A 6 4.06 20.42 -9.00
C ASN A 6 3.70 19.37 -7.96
N ASN A 7 2.61 19.53 -7.22
CA ASN A 7 2.27 18.57 -6.16
C ASN A 7 1.70 17.25 -6.72
N PHE A 8 1.00 17.29 -7.86
CA PHE A 8 0.49 16.10 -8.51
C PHE A 8 1.55 15.29 -9.27
N ARG A 9 2.72 15.86 -9.50
CA ARG A 9 3.81 15.16 -10.20
C ARG A 9 4.46 14.05 -9.36
N MET A 10 4.27 14.06 -8.05
CA MET A 10 4.84 13.07 -7.14
C MET A 10 3.93 11.85 -6.91
N VAL A 11 2.67 11.93 -7.31
CA VAL A 11 1.73 10.82 -7.26
C VAL A 11 1.62 10.20 -8.65
N ARG A 12 1.79 8.88 -8.73
CA ARG A 12 1.68 8.11 -9.97
C ARG A 12 0.81 6.89 -9.76
N VAL A 13 0.07 6.55 -10.80
CA VAL A 13 -0.74 5.32 -10.84
C VAL A 13 -0.26 4.47 -12.02
N TYR A 14 -0.04 3.21 -11.77
CA TYR A 14 0.39 2.23 -12.76
C TYR A 14 -0.56 1.05 -12.76
N ASP A 15 -1.16 0.78 -13.91
CA ASP A 15 -2.01 -0.38 -14.10
C ASP A 15 -1.17 -1.64 -14.37
N ASN A 16 -1.73 -2.79 -14.03
CA ASN A 16 -1.15 -4.09 -14.35
C ASN A 16 0.26 -4.37 -13.76
N ILE A 17 0.60 -3.74 -12.65
CA ILE A 17 1.84 -4.07 -11.93
C ILE A 17 1.74 -5.46 -11.31
N ILE A 18 0.64 -5.74 -10.61
CA ILE A 18 0.33 -7.06 -10.09
C ILE A 18 -0.65 -7.75 -11.06
N PRO A 19 -0.32 -8.94 -11.58
CA PRO A 19 -1.25 -9.70 -12.43
C PRO A 19 -2.58 -9.98 -11.72
N ASP A 20 -3.68 -9.98 -12.44
CA ASP A 20 -5.02 -10.21 -11.89
C ASP A 20 -5.13 -11.52 -11.09
N GLY A 21 -4.49 -12.59 -11.56
CA GLY A 21 -4.45 -13.86 -10.84
C GLY A 21 -3.78 -13.76 -9.48
N VAL A 22 -2.72 -12.98 -9.37
CA VAL A 22 -2.02 -12.74 -8.09
C VAL A 22 -2.86 -11.87 -7.17
N CYS A 23 -3.56 -10.88 -7.70
CA CYS A 23 -4.52 -10.08 -6.92
C CYS A 23 -5.61 -10.99 -6.31
N SER A 24 -6.17 -11.89 -7.11
CA SER A 24 -7.17 -12.86 -6.66
C SER A 24 -6.61 -13.80 -5.60
N ASP A 25 -5.40 -14.29 -5.78
CA ASP A 25 -4.73 -15.17 -4.81
C ASP A 25 -4.49 -14.47 -3.47
N LEU A 26 -4.11 -13.19 -3.50
CA LEU A 26 -3.91 -12.40 -2.28
C LEU A 26 -5.22 -12.14 -1.53
N ILE A 27 -6.31 -11.90 -2.26
CA ILE A 27 -7.65 -11.77 -1.67
C ILE A 27 -8.07 -13.09 -1.03
N GLU A 28 -7.93 -14.20 -1.74
CA GLU A 28 -8.27 -15.52 -1.22
C GLU A 28 -7.42 -15.88 0.00
N LEU A 29 -6.11 -15.60 -0.04
CA LEU A 29 -5.24 -15.78 1.10
C LEU A 29 -5.71 -14.99 2.32
N PHE A 30 -6.10 -13.74 2.13
CA PHE A 30 -6.65 -12.91 3.18
C PHE A 30 -7.94 -13.53 3.77
N GLU A 31 -8.90 -13.85 2.93
CA GLU A 31 -10.20 -14.40 3.37
C GLU A 31 -10.06 -15.74 4.10
N ASN A 32 -9.10 -16.57 3.71
CA ASN A 32 -8.83 -17.86 4.35
C ASN A 32 -7.95 -17.76 5.63
N SER A 33 -7.47 -16.59 5.98
CA SER A 33 -6.55 -16.37 7.11
C SER A 33 -7.21 -15.68 8.30
N SER A 34 -8.45 -15.99 8.59
CA SER A 34 -9.24 -15.30 9.62
C SER A 34 -8.59 -15.31 11.02
N GLN A 35 -7.82 -16.35 11.36
CA GLN A 35 -7.16 -16.45 12.66
C GLN A 35 -5.90 -15.55 12.76
N GLN A 36 -5.32 -15.16 11.63
CA GLN A 36 -4.13 -14.32 11.56
C GLN A 36 -4.47 -12.85 11.30
N GLN A 37 -5.73 -12.54 11.06
CA GLN A 37 -6.21 -11.19 10.84
C GLN A 37 -6.24 -10.40 12.14
N GLU A 38 -5.95 -9.11 12.02
CA GLU A 38 -6.04 -8.14 13.11
C GLU A 38 -7.05 -7.06 12.73
N TYR A 39 -7.99 -6.80 13.63
CA TYR A 39 -8.90 -5.66 13.49
C TYR A 39 -8.30 -4.43 14.13
N VAL A 40 -8.07 -3.41 13.33
CA VAL A 40 -7.56 -2.11 13.77
C VAL A 40 -8.73 -1.15 13.91
N ASN A 41 -8.89 -0.58 15.09
CA ASN A 41 -9.92 0.43 15.36
C ASN A 41 -9.39 1.45 16.36
N ASN A 42 -8.97 2.60 15.84
CA ASN A 42 -8.48 3.72 16.64
C ASN A 42 -9.53 4.84 16.70
N ASN A 43 -10.60 4.60 17.46
CA ASN A 43 -11.68 5.59 17.66
C ASN A 43 -12.25 6.10 16.32
N SER A 44 -12.72 5.18 15.47
CA SER A 44 -13.30 5.37 14.16
C SER A 44 -12.33 5.54 12.99
N THR A 45 -11.11 5.99 13.20
CA THR A 45 -10.11 6.08 12.11
C THR A 45 -8.67 5.99 12.65
N PRO A 46 -7.78 5.16 12.08
CA PRO A 46 -8.09 4.15 11.06
C PRO A 46 -8.95 3.00 11.58
N CYS A 47 -9.79 2.46 10.71
CA CYS A 47 -10.64 1.32 11.02
C CYS A 47 -10.67 0.35 9.83
N PHE A 48 -10.08 -0.82 9.99
CA PHE A 48 -9.96 -1.85 8.95
C PHE A 48 -9.51 -3.18 9.55
N THR A 49 -9.60 -4.25 8.77
CA THR A 49 -8.97 -5.53 9.09
C THR A 49 -7.71 -5.71 8.27
N GLN A 50 -6.63 -6.18 8.87
CA GLN A 50 -5.35 -6.39 8.19
C GLN A 50 -4.78 -7.79 8.41
N LEU A 51 -3.92 -8.19 7.47
CA LEU A 51 -3.12 -9.40 7.52
C LEU A 51 -1.66 -9.04 7.23
N ASN A 52 -0.76 -9.38 8.13
CA ASN A 52 0.68 -9.17 7.95
C ASN A 52 1.27 -10.31 7.10
N ILE A 53 1.63 -10.02 5.87
CA ILE A 53 2.18 -11.02 4.94
C ILE A 53 3.59 -11.44 5.35
N ASN A 54 4.42 -10.52 5.81
CA ASN A 54 5.79 -10.85 6.23
C ASN A 54 5.81 -11.84 7.39
N GLN A 55 4.87 -11.69 8.32
CA GLN A 55 4.80 -12.52 9.50
C GLN A 55 4.28 -13.93 9.21
N TYR A 56 3.22 -14.04 8.41
CA TYR A 56 2.50 -15.30 8.25
C TYR A 56 2.75 -16.02 6.92
N TYR A 57 3.16 -15.29 5.89
CA TYR A 57 3.35 -15.80 4.53
C TYR A 57 4.65 -15.28 3.89
N PRO A 58 5.81 -15.53 4.51
CA PRO A 58 7.07 -14.95 4.06
C PRO A 58 7.44 -15.34 2.62
N ASP A 59 6.97 -16.48 2.12
CA ASP A 59 7.23 -16.90 0.73
C ASP A 59 6.57 -15.95 -0.29
N ALA A 60 5.44 -15.34 0.05
CA ALA A 60 4.77 -14.38 -0.81
C ALA A 60 5.51 -13.03 -0.89
N VAL A 61 6.33 -12.70 0.09
CA VAL A 61 7.05 -11.43 0.16
C VAL A 61 7.99 -11.23 -1.03
N LYS A 62 8.63 -12.28 -1.49
CA LYS A 62 9.55 -12.20 -2.63
C LYS A 62 8.87 -11.67 -3.90
N SER A 63 7.67 -12.16 -4.19
CA SER A 63 6.88 -11.67 -5.33
C SER A 63 6.44 -10.22 -5.13
N LEU A 64 5.99 -9.88 -3.93
CA LEU A 64 5.57 -8.51 -3.60
C LEU A 64 6.73 -7.52 -3.70
N VAL A 65 7.92 -7.90 -3.27
CA VAL A 65 9.14 -7.10 -3.47
C VAL A 65 9.41 -6.86 -4.95
N GLY A 66 9.25 -7.90 -5.78
CA GLY A 66 9.41 -7.79 -7.24
C GLY A 66 8.45 -6.79 -7.87
N PHE A 67 7.18 -6.83 -7.50
CA PHE A 67 6.18 -5.86 -7.99
C PHE A 67 6.47 -4.45 -7.50
N THR A 68 6.88 -4.31 -6.25
CA THR A 68 7.27 -3.00 -5.69
C THR A 68 8.47 -2.42 -6.42
N ARG A 69 9.49 -3.23 -6.73
CA ARG A 69 10.65 -2.80 -7.52
C ARG A 69 10.27 -2.34 -8.91
N LYS A 70 9.33 -3.04 -9.56
CA LYS A 70 8.82 -2.65 -10.87
C LYS A 70 8.11 -1.30 -10.81
N ALA A 71 7.21 -1.11 -9.85
CA ALA A 71 6.52 0.15 -9.64
C ALA A 71 7.50 1.29 -9.31
N TYR A 72 8.49 1.03 -8.48
CA TYR A 72 9.53 2.01 -8.13
C TYR A 72 10.37 2.40 -9.35
N GLY A 73 10.77 1.45 -10.18
CA GLY A 73 11.49 1.72 -11.42
C GLY A 73 10.69 2.61 -12.37
N ASN A 74 9.42 2.29 -12.56
CA ASN A 74 8.52 3.13 -13.38
C ASN A 74 8.37 4.54 -12.80
N TYR A 75 8.28 4.66 -11.48
CA TYR A 75 8.18 5.94 -10.79
C TYR A 75 9.42 6.80 -10.98
N CYS A 76 10.60 6.22 -10.85
CA CYS A 76 11.87 6.92 -11.09
C CYS A 76 11.99 7.40 -12.54
N ASP A 77 11.64 6.53 -13.49
CA ASP A 77 11.70 6.85 -14.92
C ASP A 77 10.71 7.95 -15.30
N ASP A 78 9.51 7.92 -14.74
CA ASP A 78 8.48 8.92 -15.03
C ASP A 78 8.75 10.27 -14.42
N THR A 79 9.15 10.26 -13.15
CA THR A 79 9.33 11.52 -12.41
C THR A 79 10.64 12.20 -12.75
N LYS A 80 11.67 11.41 -13.11
CA LYS A 80 13.04 11.90 -13.35
C LYS A 80 13.52 12.83 -12.25
N ASN A 81 13.07 12.57 -11.03
CA ASN A 81 13.40 13.38 -9.86
C ASN A 81 14.77 12.96 -9.32
N PRO A 82 15.80 13.81 -9.42
CA PRO A 82 17.14 13.47 -8.96
C PRO A 82 17.27 13.40 -7.44
N TYR A 83 16.24 13.86 -6.72
CA TYR A 83 16.24 13.90 -5.25
C TYR A 83 15.54 12.70 -4.61
N ILE A 84 15.07 11.72 -5.41
CA ILE A 84 14.52 10.49 -4.86
C ILE A 84 15.70 9.69 -4.28
N PRO A 85 15.72 9.42 -2.95
CA PRO A 85 16.78 8.65 -2.36
C PRO A 85 16.72 7.19 -2.82
N GLN A 86 17.87 6.52 -2.81
CA GLN A 86 17.89 5.07 -2.95
C GLN A 86 17.34 4.44 -1.67
N PHE A 87 16.16 3.86 -1.76
CA PHE A 87 15.58 3.11 -0.65
C PHE A 87 16.21 1.72 -0.57
N LYS A 88 16.65 1.35 0.62
CA LYS A 88 17.29 0.04 0.88
C LYS A 88 16.37 -0.91 1.63
N GLN A 89 15.26 -0.42 2.17
CA GLN A 89 14.36 -1.18 3.00
C GLN A 89 12.92 -0.91 2.60
N LEU A 90 12.11 -1.95 2.71
CA LEU A 90 10.66 -1.90 2.65
C LEU A 90 10.11 -2.22 4.04
N GLU A 91 9.07 -1.53 4.43
CA GLU A 91 8.27 -1.95 5.58
C GLU A 91 7.49 -3.22 5.24
N GLU A 92 6.92 -3.84 6.26
CA GLU A 92 6.15 -5.07 6.10
C GLU A 92 4.94 -4.89 5.19
N PHE A 93 4.73 -5.86 4.33
CA PHE A 93 3.53 -5.91 3.50
C PHE A 93 2.33 -6.31 4.33
N ARG A 94 1.26 -5.53 4.20
CA ARG A 94 -0.02 -5.81 4.84
C ARG A 94 -1.14 -5.75 3.81
N VAL A 95 -1.97 -6.78 3.77
CA VAL A 95 -3.24 -6.72 3.06
C VAL A 95 -4.27 -6.11 4.02
N LYS A 96 -4.98 -5.09 3.56
CA LYS A 96 -6.01 -4.40 4.33
C LYS A 96 -7.34 -4.51 3.63
N ARG A 97 -8.38 -4.81 4.40
CA ARG A 97 -9.77 -4.83 3.91
C ARG A 97 -10.57 -3.74 4.61
N TYR A 98 -11.28 -2.97 3.82
CA TYR A 98 -12.20 -1.94 4.27
C TYR A 98 -13.63 -2.35 3.89
N LEU A 99 -14.48 -2.56 4.87
CA LEU A 99 -15.89 -2.92 4.65
C LEU A 99 -16.76 -1.66 4.64
N THR A 100 -17.45 -1.42 3.53
CA THR A 100 -18.32 -0.26 3.35
C THR A 100 -19.52 -0.27 4.31
N ASN A 101 -20.08 -1.45 4.57
CA ASN A 101 -21.21 -1.61 5.50
C ASN A 101 -20.87 -1.35 6.98
N ARG A 102 -19.60 -1.20 7.30
CA ARG A 102 -19.10 -0.88 8.64
C ARG A 102 -18.44 0.49 8.73
N GLU A 103 -18.50 1.27 7.65
CA GLU A 103 -17.84 2.58 7.55
C GLU A 103 -16.34 2.52 7.88
N GLU A 104 -15.71 1.41 7.53
CA GLU A 104 -14.27 1.23 7.72
C GLU A 104 -13.50 2.16 6.78
N ARG A 105 -12.52 2.89 7.33
CA ARG A 105 -11.80 3.91 6.60
C ARG A 105 -10.46 4.25 7.23
N PHE A 106 -9.66 4.94 6.47
CA PHE A 106 -8.43 5.57 6.94
C PHE A 106 -8.46 7.03 6.43
N ASP A 107 -8.76 7.96 7.33
CA ASP A 107 -8.86 9.37 6.98
C ASP A 107 -7.49 9.96 6.57
N GLU A 108 -7.50 11.17 6.02
CA GLU A 108 -6.28 11.87 5.64
C GLU A 108 -5.29 11.93 6.81
N HIS A 109 -4.07 11.57 6.55
CA HIS A 109 -3.00 11.50 7.55
C HIS A 109 -1.63 11.73 6.91
N VAL A 110 -0.62 11.85 7.74
CA VAL A 110 0.77 11.82 7.36
C VAL A 110 1.42 10.53 7.84
N ASP A 111 2.26 9.93 7.01
CA ASP A 111 2.93 8.67 7.35
C ASP A 111 4.13 8.87 8.29
N VAL A 112 4.71 10.07 8.28
CA VAL A 112 5.85 10.42 9.12
C VAL A 112 5.37 11.21 10.33
N THR A 113 5.36 10.57 11.48
CA THR A 113 4.83 11.15 12.73
C THR A 113 5.84 11.21 13.86
N ASP A 114 6.94 10.46 13.74
CA ASP A 114 7.95 10.35 14.79
C ASP A 114 9.34 10.02 14.19
N TYR A 115 10.32 9.87 15.06
CA TYR A 115 11.69 9.54 14.64
C TYR A 115 11.78 8.17 13.95
N ALA A 116 11.02 7.18 14.41
CA ALA A 116 11.04 5.84 13.83
C ALA A 116 10.50 5.82 12.39
N SER A 117 9.46 6.61 12.11
CA SER A 117 8.85 6.75 10.78
C SER A 117 9.54 7.77 9.87
N ALA A 118 10.55 8.50 10.37
CA ALA A 118 11.21 9.59 9.63
C ALA A 118 11.93 9.14 8.34
N ARG A 119 12.19 7.85 8.18
CA ARG A 119 12.83 7.28 7.00
C ARG A 119 11.87 6.91 5.87
N ARG A 120 10.57 7.02 6.11
CA ARG A 120 9.55 6.78 5.08
C ARG A 120 9.65 7.85 4.01
N GLY A 121 9.89 7.45 2.77
CA GLY A 121 10.06 8.39 1.67
C GLY A 121 9.04 8.21 0.56
N LEU A 122 8.53 6.98 0.36
CA LEU A 122 7.48 6.65 -0.60
C LEU A 122 6.50 5.67 0.02
N ALA A 123 5.23 5.85 -0.30
CA ALA A 123 4.17 4.89 0.00
C ALA A 123 3.76 4.17 -1.29
N PHE A 124 3.59 2.85 -1.20
CA PHE A 124 3.09 2.02 -2.28
C PHE A 124 1.75 1.41 -1.85
N LEU A 125 0.73 1.67 -2.65
CA LEU A 125 -0.60 1.11 -2.45
C LEU A 125 -0.96 0.27 -3.66
N PHE A 126 -1.22 -1.00 -3.44
CA PHE A 126 -1.68 -1.94 -4.46
C PHE A 126 -3.16 -2.21 -4.24
N TYR A 127 -3.98 -1.77 -5.18
CA TYR A 127 -5.40 -2.05 -5.18
C TYR A 127 -5.61 -3.42 -5.82
N LEU A 128 -6.15 -4.37 -5.07
CA LEU A 128 -6.31 -5.76 -5.49
C LEU A 128 -7.64 -6.04 -6.17
N ASN A 129 -8.60 -5.14 -6.05
CA ASN A 129 -9.90 -5.21 -6.68
C ASN A 129 -10.38 -3.81 -7.08
N ASP A 130 -11.38 -3.77 -7.93
CA ASP A 130 -12.08 -2.53 -8.25
C ASP A 130 -12.89 -2.06 -7.05
N ASN A 131 -12.89 -0.74 -6.84
CA ASN A 131 -13.69 -0.09 -5.80
C ASN A 131 -14.09 1.31 -6.28
N ASP A 132 -15.15 1.84 -5.70
CA ASP A 132 -15.66 3.16 -6.06
C ASP A 132 -14.89 4.31 -5.38
N GLY A 133 -13.96 3.98 -4.51
CA GLY A 133 -12.94 4.89 -3.97
C GLY A 133 -13.48 6.08 -3.20
N ASP A 134 -14.07 5.87 -2.05
CA ASP A 134 -14.43 6.96 -1.14
C ASP A 134 -13.39 7.11 -0.03
#